data_f06aab765e49cc51cb61a42a27063fd5
#
_entry.id   f06aab765e49cc51cb61a42a27063fd5
#
_cell.length_a   1.000
_cell.length_b   1.000
_cell.length_c   1.000
_cell.angle_alpha   90.00
_cell.angle_beta   90.00
_cell.angle_gamma   90.00
#
_symmetry.space_group_name_H-M   'P 1'
#
loop_
_entity.id
_entity.type
_entity.pdbx_description
1 polymer ?
#
loop_
_entity_poly.entity_id
_entity_poly.type
_entity_poly.pdbx_seq_one_letter_code
_entity_poly.pdbx_strand_id
1 'polypeptide(L)'
;MNKLKATQNVFAALLTGAISTIASSAIAQEVLKWGHVYESATPYHQAALMAATKFEAATNGRYKIEVFPASQLGKEVALNEGLSLGTVDIIYTGVAFMGQSYPPIAISDFPFTMRDFDHWAAYSESDLFSELAQAYTGITGNHVVNLTYYGARHVTANKPILTPADMVDLKIRTPNAP
;
A
#
# COMPACT_ATOMS: atom_id res chain seq x y z
N MET A 1 -2.35 80.67 13.37
CA MET A 1 -1.33 79.66 13.34
C MET A 1 -1.86 78.29 13.81
N ASN A 2 -3.00 77.80 13.35
CA ASN A 2 -3.58 76.50 13.89
C ASN A 2 -4.31 75.66 12.82
N LYS A 3 -4.01 75.81 11.55
CA LYS A 3 -4.68 75.01 10.47
C LYS A 3 -3.73 74.06 9.71
N LEU A 4 -2.41 74.04 10.04
CA LEU A 4 -1.45 73.16 9.33
C LEU A 4 -1.10 71.86 10.08
N LYS A 5 -1.55 71.65 11.32
CA LYS A 5 -1.26 70.43 12.07
C LYS A 5 -2.33 69.32 11.95
N ALA A 6 -3.51 69.61 11.36
CA ALA A 6 -4.58 68.64 11.23
C ALA A 6 -4.46 67.75 9.97
N THR A 7 -3.68 68.18 8.97
CA THR A 7 -3.62 67.45 7.66
C THR A 7 -2.51 66.39 7.62
N GLN A 8 -1.52 66.42 8.53
CA GLN A 8 -0.44 65.44 8.57
C GLN A 8 -0.79 64.14 9.31
N ASN A 9 -1.78 64.15 10.16
CA ASN A 9 -2.18 62.95 10.93
C ASN A 9 -3.18 62.03 10.21
N VAL A 10 -3.78 62.47 9.10
CA VAL A 10 -4.75 61.67 8.34
C VAL A 10 -4.04 60.80 7.27
N PHE A 11 -2.84 61.22 6.79
CA PHE A 11 -2.09 60.45 5.82
C PHE A 11 -1.25 59.31 6.42
N ALA A 12 -0.95 59.33 7.71
CA ALA A 12 -0.22 58.27 8.40
C ALA A 12 -1.10 57.06 8.79
N ALA A 13 -2.45 57.26 8.86
CA ALA A 13 -3.35 56.19 9.27
C ALA A 13 -3.86 55.29 8.11
N LEU A 14 -3.60 55.66 6.85
CA LEU A 14 -4.09 54.94 5.67
C LEU A 14 -3.06 53.98 5.06
N LEU A 15 -1.82 53.93 5.58
CA LEU A 15 -0.79 53.01 5.09
C LEU A 15 -0.61 51.74 5.95
N THR A 16 -1.35 51.59 7.05
CA THR A 16 -1.22 50.44 7.98
C THR A 16 -2.27 49.35 7.78
N GLY A 17 -3.11 49.44 6.75
CA GLY A 17 -4.29 48.59 6.59
C GLY A 17 -4.25 47.53 5.48
N ALA A 18 -3.11 47.28 4.82
CA ALA A 18 -3.11 46.39 3.64
C ALA A 18 -1.96 45.36 3.61
N ILE A 19 -1.51 44.88 4.74
CA ILE A 19 -0.77 43.62 4.82
C ILE A 19 -1.75 42.57 5.36
N SER A 20 -2.76 42.28 4.55
CA SER A 20 -3.47 40.99 4.68
C SER A 20 -2.44 39.93 4.33
N THR A 21 -1.78 39.40 5.32
CA THR A 21 -0.99 38.17 5.23
C THR A 21 -1.95 37.10 4.68
N ILE A 22 -1.80 36.82 3.38
CA ILE A 22 -2.26 35.56 2.81
C ILE A 22 -1.38 34.51 3.51
N ALA A 23 -1.80 34.08 4.70
CA ALA A 23 -1.32 32.87 5.30
C ALA A 23 -1.75 31.76 4.36
N SER A 24 -0.96 31.48 3.33
CA SER A 24 -1.01 30.21 2.63
C SER A 24 -0.86 29.18 3.72
N SER A 25 -1.97 28.54 4.10
CA SER A 25 -1.93 27.35 4.94
C SER A 25 -1.04 26.37 4.18
N ALA A 26 0.24 26.34 4.51
CA ALA A 26 1.12 25.28 4.08
C ALA A 26 0.49 24.00 4.67
N ILE A 27 -0.32 23.30 3.87
CA ILE A 27 -0.79 21.97 4.24
C ILE A 27 0.48 21.15 4.33
N ALA A 28 0.85 20.76 5.54
CA ALA A 28 2.01 19.90 5.74
C ALA A 28 1.79 18.63 4.92
N GLN A 29 2.76 18.27 4.11
CA GLN A 29 2.73 17.04 3.33
C GLN A 29 2.67 15.86 4.29
N GLU A 30 1.66 15.01 4.12
CA GLU A 30 1.49 13.78 4.89
C GLU A 30 2.31 12.66 4.24
N VAL A 31 3.13 11.97 5.04
CA VAL A 31 4.02 10.91 4.55
C VAL A 31 3.42 9.57 4.92
N LEU A 32 3.12 8.75 3.90
CA LEU A 32 2.64 7.39 4.01
C LEU A 32 3.78 6.40 3.79
N LYS A 33 3.83 5.34 4.59
CA LYS A 33 4.84 4.28 4.52
C LYS A 33 4.30 3.08 3.75
N TRP A 34 5.00 2.69 2.69
CA TRP A 34 4.69 1.48 1.93
C TRP A 34 5.77 0.42 2.14
N GLY A 35 5.47 -0.62 2.92
CA GLY A 35 6.39 -1.72 3.19
C GLY A 35 6.16 -2.93 2.28
N HIS A 36 7.25 -3.60 1.87
CA HIS A 36 7.19 -4.89 1.18
C HIS A 36 8.47 -5.72 1.34
N VAL A 37 8.37 -7.01 1.04
CA VAL A 37 9.46 -7.97 1.23
C VAL A 37 10.36 -8.14 0.00
N TYR A 38 9.97 -7.57 -1.14
CA TYR A 38 10.67 -7.75 -2.42
C TYR A 38 11.95 -6.91 -2.48
N GLU A 39 12.98 -7.47 -3.13
CA GLU A 39 14.24 -6.78 -3.36
C GLU A 39 14.07 -5.56 -4.28
N SER A 40 14.94 -4.57 -4.13
CA SER A 40 14.87 -3.29 -4.86
C SER A 40 15.00 -3.45 -6.39
N ALA A 41 15.64 -4.51 -6.86
CA ALA A 41 15.77 -4.81 -8.29
C ALA A 41 14.51 -5.41 -8.92
N THR A 42 13.49 -5.77 -8.12
CA THR A 42 12.29 -6.45 -8.63
C THR A 42 11.32 -5.48 -9.30
N PRO A 43 10.53 -5.95 -10.28
CA PRO A 43 9.47 -5.16 -10.89
C PRO A 43 8.44 -4.64 -9.87
N TYR A 44 8.19 -5.36 -8.79
CA TYR A 44 7.26 -4.97 -7.71
C TYR A 44 7.70 -3.68 -7.03
N HIS A 45 8.99 -3.57 -6.69
CA HIS A 45 9.53 -2.34 -6.10
C HIS A 45 9.46 -1.17 -7.10
N GLN A 46 9.84 -1.40 -8.36
CA GLN A 46 9.77 -0.36 -9.39
C GLN A 46 8.33 0.12 -9.61
N ALA A 47 7.36 -0.78 -9.60
CA ALA A 47 5.95 -0.44 -9.69
C ALA A 47 5.47 0.38 -8.47
N ALA A 48 5.92 0.04 -7.27
CA ALA A 48 5.61 0.80 -6.06
C ALA A 48 6.15 2.23 -6.13
N LEU A 49 7.40 2.42 -6.58
CA LEU A 49 7.99 3.76 -6.78
C LEU A 49 7.21 4.58 -7.83
N MET A 50 6.81 3.93 -8.93
CA MET A 50 6.01 4.59 -9.97
C MET A 50 4.63 4.99 -9.42
N ALA A 51 3.98 4.12 -8.65
CA ALA A 51 2.70 4.40 -8.03
C ALA A 51 2.80 5.54 -7.01
N ALA A 52 3.85 5.55 -6.17
CA ALA A 52 4.15 6.61 -5.21
C ALA A 52 4.27 7.98 -5.91
N THR A 53 5.05 8.06 -7.00
CA THR A 53 5.22 9.29 -7.78
C THR A 53 3.89 9.78 -8.38
N LYS A 54 3.09 8.86 -8.95
CA LYS A 54 1.79 9.20 -9.52
C LYS A 54 0.80 9.67 -8.47
N PHE A 55 0.81 9.04 -7.29
CA PHE A 55 -0.06 9.40 -6.18
C PHE A 55 0.26 10.79 -5.63
N GLU A 56 1.55 11.11 -5.45
CA GLU A 56 1.99 12.44 -5.04
C GLU A 56 1.53 13.50 -6.03
N ALA A 57 1.72 13.27 -7.34
CA ALA A 57 1.24 14.18 -8.38
C ALA A 57 -0.30 14.31 -8.38
N ALA A 58 -1.05 13.21 -8.25
CA ALA A 58 -2.50 13.21 -8.25
C ALA A 58 -3.10 13.93 -7.02
N THR A 59 -2.36 13.97 -5.92
CA THR A 59 -2.77 14.65 -4.68
C THR A 59 -2.21 16.08 -4.56
N ASN A 60 -1.60 16.60 -5.64
CA ASN A 60 -0.94 17.91 -5.67
C ASN A 60 0.07 18.09 -4.52
N GLY A 61 0.84 17.03 -4.23
CA GLY A 61 1.85 17.01 -3.18
C GLY A 61 1.31 16.95 -1.75
N ARG A 62 -0.01 16.79 -1.55
CA ARG A 62 -0.59 16.66 -0.22
C ARG A 62 -0.13 15.41 0.50
N TYR A 63 0.05 14.31 -0.23
CA TYR A 63 0.58 13.05 0.28
C TYR A 63 1.86 12.67 -0.45
N LYS A 64 2.81 12.10 0.27
CA LYS A 64 4.01 11.45 -0.25
C LYS A 64 4.03 10.01 0.23
N ILE A 65 4.39 9.07 -0.64
CA ILE A 65 4.59 7.68 -0.25
C ILE A 65 6.09 7.38 -0.21
N GLU A 66 6.58 6.93 0.94
CA GLU A 66 7.93 6.39 1.09
C GLU A 66 7.88 4.86 1.03
N VAL A 67 8.64 4.29 0.07
CA VAL A 67 8.65 2.85 -0.19
C VAL A 67 9.83 2.19 0.50
N PHE A 68 9.56 1.17 1.31
CA PHE A 68 10.51 0.41 2.11
C PHE A 68 10.61 -1.02 1.58
N PRO A 69 11.60 -1.36 0.72
CA PRO A 69 11.79 -2.69 0.14
C PRO A 69 12.48 -3.67 1.10
N ALA A 70 12.69 -4.90 0.62
CA ALA A 70 13.56 -5.91 1.22
C ALA A 70 13.31 -6.16 2.71
N SER A 71 12.06 -6.13 3.13
CA SER A 71 11.65 -6.34 4.53
C SER A 71 12.20 -5.30 5.54
N GLN A 72 12.52 -4.08 5.11
CA GLN A 72 13.02 -3.02 6.00
C GLN A 72 12.08 -2.70 7.15
N LEU A 73 10.76 -2.79 6.95
CA LEU A 73 9.74 -2.60 7.98
C LEU A 73 9.24 -3.92 8.58
N GLY A 74 9.86 -5.05 8.23
CA GLY A 74 9.50 -6.37 8.70
C GLY A 74 9.09 -7.32 7.58
N LYS A 75 8.93 -8.61 7.93
CA LYS A 75 8.39 -9.65 7.03
C LYS A 75 6.87 -9.53 6.93
N GLU A 76 6.25 -10.27 6.01
CA GLU A 76 4.82 -10.15 5.68
C GLU A 76 3.90 -10.25 6.90
N VAL A 77 4.18 -11.11 7.88
CA VAL A 77 3.39 -11.19 9.12
C VAL A 77 3.46 -9.86 9.88
N ALA A 78 4.67 -9.34 10.11
CA ALA A 78 4.86 -8.07 10.81
C ALA A 78 4.30 -6.87 10.03
N LEU A 79 4.33 -6.90 8.69
CA LEU A 79 3.72 -5.87 7.85
C LEU A 79 2.19 -5.87 7.98
N ASN A 80 1.54 -7.04 7.99
CA ASN A 80 0.08 -7.15 8.19
C ASN A 80 -0.33 -6.69 9.60
N GLU A 81 0.45 -7.03 10.62
CA GLU A 81 0.26 -6.52 11.98
C GLU A 81 0.44 -4.99 12.03
N GLY A 82 1.51 -4.49 11.41
CA GLY A 82 1.82 -3.06 11.33
C GLY A 82 0.73 -2.27 10.62
N LEU A 83 0.14 -2.80 9.54
CA LEU A 83 -1.00 -2.21 8.85
C LEU A 83 -2.21 -2.09 9.79
N SER A 84 -2.53 -3.14 10.54
CA SER A 84 -3.65 -3.15 11.50
C SER A 84 -3.42 -2.21 12.69
N LEU A 85 -2.16 -1.96 13.06
CA LEU A 85 -1.77 -1.05 14.14
C LEU A 85 -1.53 0.40 13.66
N GLY A 86 -1.57 0.66 12.35
CA GLY A 86 -1.31 1.97 11.77
C GLY A 86 0.17 2.41 11.82
N THR A 87 1.11 1.49 11.96
CA THR A 87 2.56 1.79 11.90
C THR A 87 3.11 1.76 10.48
N VAL A 88 2.36 1.14 9.55
CA VAL A 88 2.56 1.10 8.11
C VAL A 88 1.22 1.41 7.46
N ASP A 89 1.19 2.15 6.36
CA ASP A 89 -0.03 2.61 5.71
C ASP A 89 -0.40 1.76 4.49
N ILE A 90 0.59 1.24 3.77
CA ILE A 90 0.42 0.44 2.56
C ILE A 90 1.39 -0.75 2.62
N ILE A 91 0.93 -1.92 2.19
CA ILE A 91 1.79 -3.10 2.07
C ILE A 91 1.54 -3.85 0.77
N TYR A 92 2.58 -4.54 0.26
CA TYR A 92 2.37 -5.72 -0.57
C TYR A 92 2.34 -6.94 0.34
N THR A 93 1.31 -7.77 0.19
CA THR A 93 1.20 -9.03 0.94
C THR A 93 0.53 -10.09 0.08
N GLY A 94 0.84 -11.36 0.34
CA GLY A 94 0.11 -12.47 -0.26
C GLY A 94 -1.26 -12.65 0.41
N VAL A 95 -2.27 -13.05 -0.36
CA VAL A 95 -3.62 -13.30 0.18
C VAL A 95 -3.64 -14.40 1.25
N ALA A 96 -2.68 -15.33 1.23
CA ALA A 96 -2.48 -16.33 2.29
C ALA A 96 -2.25 -15.70 3.67
N PHE A 97 -1.54 -14.57 3.74
CA PHE A 97 -1.33 -13.84 5.00
C PHE A 97 -2.58 -13.08 5.44
N MET A 98 -3.35 -12.54 4.50
CA MET A 98 -4.65 -11.93 4.76
C MET A 98 -5.65 -12.96 5.30
N GLY A 99 -5.54 -14.20 4.84
CA GLY A 99 -6.35 -15.34 5.27
C GLY A 99 -6.24 -15.67 6.76
N GLN A 100 -5.21 -15.21 7.46
CA GLN A 100 -5.11 -15.36 8.91
C GLN A 100 -6.20 -14.57 9.65
N SER A 101 -6.65 -13.44 9.10
CA SER A 101 -7.74 -12.64 9.64
C SER A 101 -9.09 -13.01 9.03
N TYR A 102 -9.11 -13.42 7.77
CA TYR A 102 -10.32 -13.83 7.03
C TYR A 102 -9.99 -14.96 6.04
N PRO A 103 -10.08 -16.23 6.44
CA PRO A 103 -9.66 -17.38 5.63
C PRO A 103 -10.21 -17.41 4.19
N PRO A 104 -11.47 -17.02 3.89
CA PRO A 104 -11.99 -17.13 2.54
C PRO A 104 -11.23 -16.30 1.50
N ILE A 105 -10.57 -15.19 1.88
CA ILE A 105 -9.84 -14.35 0.92
C ILE A 105 -8.60 -15.04 0.35
N ALA A 106 -8.08 -16.07 1.04
CA ALA A 106 -6.91 -16.83 0.62
C ALA A 106 -7.20 -17.85 -0.49
N ILE A 107 -8.46 -17.97 -0.98
CA ILE A 107 -8.86 -19.00 -1.95
C ILE A 107 -7.98 -19.05 -3.19
N SER A 108 -7.48 -17.91 -3.67
CA SER A 108 -6.62 -17.85 -4.86
C SER A 108 -5.20 -18.39 -4.64
N ASP A 109 -4.78 -18.58 -3.40
CA ASP A 109 -3.49 -19.18 -3.03
C ASP A 109 -3.57 -20.68 -2.74
N PHE A 110 -4.78 -21.26 -2.70
CA PHE A 110 -4.91 -22.70 -2.50
C PHE A 110 -4.44 -23.47 -3.72
N PRO A 111 -3.81 -24.64 -3.51
CA PRO A 111 -3.34 -25.48 -4.60
C PRO A 111 -4.48 -25.83 -5.57
N PHE A 112 -4.18 -25.73 -6.87
CA PHE A 112 -5.09 -26.13 -7.98
C PHE A 112 -6.40 -25.32 -8.10
N THR A 113 -6.57 -24.23 -7.36
CA THR A 113 -7.77 -23.37 -7.45
C THR A 113 -7.78 -22.57 -8.75
N MET A 114 -6.63 -22.00 -9.12
CA MET A 114 -6.46 -21.24 -10.36
C MET A 114 -5.80 -22.11 -11.42
N ARG A 115 -6.44 -22.25 -12.60
CA ARG A 115 -5.93 -23.07 -13.71
C ARG A 115 -4.78 -22.41 -14.45
N ASP A 116 -4.94 -21.10 -14.74
CA ASP A 116 -4.07 -20.32 -15.60
C ASP A 116 -4.23 -18.82 -15.29
N PHE A 117 -3.51 -18.00 -16.05
CA PHE A 117 -3.58 -16.55 -15.90
C PHE A 117 -4.97 -15.99 -16.21
N ASP A 118 -5.64 -16.50 -17.24
CA ASP A 118 -6.96 -16.00 -17.65
C ASP A 118 -8.01 -16.28 -16.57
N HIS A 119 -7.94 -17.46 -15.93
CA HIS A 119 -8.81 -17.77 -14.79
C HIS A 119 -8.52 -16.86 -13.60
N TRP A 120 -7.25 -16.57 -13.30
CA TRP A 120 -6.87 -15.64 -12.25
C TRP A 120 -7.33 -14.21 -12.56
N ALA A 121 -7.18 -13.75 -13.81
CA ALA A 121 -7.62 -12.43 -14.24
C ALA A 121 -9.14 -12.29 -14.11
N ALA A 122 -9.90 -13.29 -14.57
CA ALA A 122 -11.36 -13.31 -14.40
C ALA A 122 -11.77 -13.30 -12.92
N TYR A 123 -11.06 -14.04 -12.05
CA TYR A 123 -11.30 -14.00 -10.62
C TYR A 123 -11.02 -12.61 -10.02
N SER A 124 -9.92 -11.98 -10.39
CA SER A 124 -9.52 -10.67 -9.84
C SER A 124 -10.52 -9.54 -10.17
N GLU A 125 -11.32 -9.71 -11.24
CA GLU A 125 -12.35 -8.76 -11.68
C GLU A 125 -13.77 -9.22 -11.30
N SER A 126 -13.92 -10.35 -10.60
CA SER A 126 -15.20 -10.95 -10.28
C SER A 126 -15.90 -10.31 -9.08
N ASP A 127 -17.23 -10.43 -9.06
CA ASP A 127 -18.05 -10.09 -7.90
C ASP A 127 -17.61 -10.89 -6.66
N LEU A 128 -17.21 -12.16 -6.83
CA LEU A 128 -16.71 -12.98 -5.74
C LEU A 128 -15.50 -12.35 -5.05
N PHE A 129 -14.50 -11.90 -5.81
CA PHE A 129 -13.36 -11.25 -5.21
C PHE A 129 -13.74 -9.92 -4.53
N SER A 130 -14.64 -9.15 -5.14
CA SER A 130 -15.16 -7.91 -4.56
C SER A 130 -15.86 -8.16 -3.21
N GLU A 131 -16.70 -9.20 -3.13
CA GLU A 131 -17.38 -9.60 -1.89
C GLU A 131 -16.37 -10.04 -0.81
N LEU A 132 -15.36 -10.84 -1.17
CA LEU A 132 -14.30 -11.27 -0.25
C LEU A 132 -13.46 -10.09 0.26
N ALA A 133 -13.13 -9.15 -0.60
CA ALA A 133 -12.38 -7.95 -0.24
C ALA A 133 -13.19 -7.03 0.70
N GLN A 134 -14.50 -6.87 0.45
CA GLN A 134 -15.40 -6.12 1.32
C GLN A 134 -15.54 -6.78 2.69
N ALA A 135 -15.72 -8.09 2.74
CA ALA A 135 -15.81 -8.84 3.99
C ALA A 135 -14.50 -8.74 4.80
N TYR A 136 -13.34 -8.86 4.14
CA TYR A 136 -12.03 -8.64 4.76
C TYR A 136 -11.93 -7.23 5.35
N THR A 137 -12.33 -6.21 4.59
CA THR A 137 -12.35 -4.82 5.08
C THR A 137 -13.26 -4.66 6.29
N GLY A 138 -14.44 -5.26 6.28
CA GLY A 138 -15.39 -5.20 7.39
C GLY A 138 -14.86 -5.82 8.70
N ILE A 139 -13.97 -6.81 8.59
CA ILE A 139 -13.38 -7.49 9.73
C ILE A 139 -12.12 -6.77 10.24
N THR A 140 -11.28 -6.27 9.33
CA THR A 140 -9.94 -5.78 9.68
C THR A 140 -9.80 -4.25 9.64
N GLY A 141 -10.70 -3.56 8.95
CA GLY A 141 -10.54 -2.13 8.62
C GLY A 141 -9.56 -1.86 7.48
N ASN A 142 -8.82 -2.86 7.01
CA ASN A 142 -7.86 -2.71 5.92
C ASN A 142 -8.54 -2.86 4.56
N HIS A 143 -8.14 -2.05 3.59
CA HIS A 143 -8.69 -2.09 2.23
C HIS A 143 -7.78 -2.81 1.26
N VAL A 144 -8.37 -3.69 0.43
CA VAL A 144 -7.68 -4.27 -0.70
C VAL A 144 -7.74 -3.30 -1.87
N VAL A 145 -6.61 -2.74 -2.26
CA VAL A 145 -6.52 -1.76 -3.34
C VAL A 145 -6.52 -2.44 -4.70
N ASN A 146 -5.74 -3.52 -4.84
CA ASN A 146 -5.64 -4.29 -6.09
C ASN A 146 -5.01 -5.66 -5.84
N LEU A 147 -5.21 -6.59 -6.79
CA LEU A 147 -4.46 -7.84 -6.90
C LEU A 147 -3.38 -7.73 -7.97
N THR A 148 -2.22 -8.31 -7.69
CA THR A 148 -1.12 -8.42 -8.66
C THR A 148 -0.82 -9.89 -8.92
N TYR A 149 -0.81 -10.31 -10.19
CA TYR A 149 -0.45 -11.67 -10.55
C TYR A 149 1.02 -11.93 -10.24
N TYR A 150 1.27 -12.93 -9.40
CA TYR A 150 2.62 -13.29 -8.97
C TYR A 150 3.25 -14.43 -9.80
N GLY A 151 2.44 -15.17 -10.53
CA GLY A 151 2.82 -16.37 -11.26
C GLY A 151 2.48 -17.66 -10.53
N ALA A 152 2.74 -18.78 -11.18
CA ALA A 152 2.55 -20.10 -10.59
C ALA A 152 3.64 -20.41 -9.56
N ARG A 153 3.28 -21.13 -8.50
CA ARG A 153 4.24 -21.62 -7.51
C ARG A 153 4.88 -22.90 -8.00
N HIS A 154 6.19 -22.95 -7.91
CA HIS A 154 6.99 -24.12 -8.29
C HIS A 154 7.74 -24.65 -7.07
N VAL A 155 7.96 -25.97 -7.06
CA VAL A 155 8.81 -26.62 -6.06
C VAL A 155 10.28 -26.35 -6.43
N THR A 156 11.05 -25.88 -5.46
CA THR A 156 12.51 -25.80 -5.56
C THR A 156 13.13 -26.78 -4.56
N ALA A 157 14.07 -27.61 -5.01
CA ALA A 157 14.70 -28.63 -4.20
C ALA A 157 16.16 -28.88 -4.64
N ASN A 158 16.95 -29.53 -3.76
CA ASN A 158 18.32 -29.94 -4.07
C ASN A 158 18.39 -31.25 -4.86
N LYS A 159 17.27 -31.82 -5.27
CA LYS A 159 17.14 -33.00 -6.10
C LYS A 159 16.01 -32.80 -7.11
N PRO A 160 16.01 -33.53 -8.25
CA PRO A 160 14.84 -33.50 -9.14
C PRO A 160 13.57 -33.98 -8.45
N ILE A 161 12.46 -33.24 -8.67
CA ILE A 161 11.11 -33.59 -8.24
C ILE A 161 10.27 -33.66 -9.52
N LEU A 162 9.98 -34.85 -9.99
CA LEU A 162 9.27 -35.10 -11.25
C LEU A 162 7.89 -35.69 -11.02
N THR A 163 7.68 -36.38 -9.91
CA THR A 163 6.44 -37.04 -9.54
C THR A 163 6.09 -36.75 -8.08
N PRO A 164 4.82 -36.91 -7.67
CA PRO A 164 4.44 -36.79 -6.27
C PRO A 164 5.21 -37.72 -5.33
N ALA A 165 5.63 -38.91 -5.81
CA ALA A 165 6.43 -39.86 -5.03
C ALA A 165 7.79 -39.30 -4.62
N ASP A 166 8.38 -38.41 -5.42
CA ASP A 166 9.66 -37.77 -5.12
C ASP A 166 9.58 -36.79 -3.94
N MET A 167 8.36 -36.42 -3.55
CA MET A 167 8.08 -35.49 -2.44
C MET A 167 7.92 -36.20 -1.09
N VAL A 168 7.83 -37.53 -1.07
CA VAL A 168 7.68 -38.29 0.18
C VAL A 168 8.88 -38.00 1.08
N ASP A 169 8.58 -37.75 2.37
CA ASP A 169 9.54 -37.42 3.43
C ASP A 169 10.34 -36.11 3.24
N LEU A 170 9.98 -35.28 2.25
CA LEU A 170 10.59 -33.96 2.13
C LEU A 170 9.99 -32.97 3.12
N LYS A 171 10.85 -32.23 3.79
CA LYS A 171 10.45 -31.03 4.54
C LYS A 171 10.37 -29.85 3.58
N ILE A 172 9.16 -29.41 3.30
CA ILE A 172 8.89 -28.32 2.37
C ILE A 172 8.39 -27.10 3.17
N ARG A 173 8.96 -25.93 2.89
CA ARG A 173 8.45 -24.66 3.38
C ARG A 173 7.35 -24.18 2.43
N THR A 174 6.18 -23.87 2.96
CA THR A 174 5.09 -23.22 2.24
C THR A 174 4.85 -21.81 2.82
N PRO A 175 4.18 -20.90 2.11
CA PRO A 175 3.61 -19.70 2.72
C PRO A 175 2.65 -20.08 3.86
N ASN A 176 2.54 -19.20 4.85
CA ASN A 176 1.55 -19.38 5.90
C ASN A 176 0.15 -19.18 5.31
N ALA A 177 -0.48 -20.27 4.91
CA ALA A 177 -1.90 -20.32 4.59
C ALA A 177 -2.69 -20.77 5.83
N PRO A 178 -3.99 -20.37 5.95
CA PRO A 178 -4.87 -20.86 7.00
C PRO A 178 -5.06 -22.36 6.90
#